data_9b22d37fb80cce0ef0985caacc9520d2
#
_entry.id   9b22d37fb80cce0ef0985caacc9520d2
#
_cell.length_a   1.000
_cell.length_b   1.000
_cell.length_c   1.000
_cell.angle_alpha   90.00
_cell.angle_beta   90.00
_cell.angle_gamma   90.00
#
_symmetry.space_group_name_H-M   'P 1'
#
loop_
_entity.id
_entity.type
_entity.pdbx_description
1 polymer ?
#
loop_
_entity_poly.entity_id
_entity_poly.type
_entity_poly.pdbx_seq_one_letter_code
_entity_poly.pdbx_strand_id
1 'polypeptide(L)'
;MANEVAIIETRATQLAEKIEVLVTEARKKVASVVNTAQVYTYYEIGRYIIEDEQGGKIRAEYGKGILKRVSEQLTERLGKGWSEENLRQMRKFFVIYSGLLPNVHGNLSKIPDTVLEIENKDIPDTVSEIRNHRLLNHDFVLSWSHYQILTHVEDPCARSFYEIEANKQAWSTRQLQRQIGSGLYERLALSRNKDEVMRLAEEGQLVEKPSDIIKDPVVLEFIGLKSDASYSESDLEGAIISRLQDFLLEMGKGFLFEARQKRFTFEERHFYVDLVLYNRLLQCYVLVDLKMDDLCHQDLGQMQMYVNYYDRFVKEDFEKPTIGILLCERKNDALVELTLPQDANIYAQQYALCLPDKNLLQQKLHEWIEEFRKEDEV
;
A
#
# COMPACT_ATOMS: atom_id res chain seq x y z
N MET A 1 -34.36 19.06 -37.81
CA MET A 1 -33.00 18.80 -38.34
C MET A 1 -31.88 19.13 -37.32
N ALA A 2 -31.71 20.40 -36.86
CA ALA A 2 -30.60 20.67 -35.87
C ALA A 2 -30.78 19.95 -34.53
N ASN A 3 -32.01 19.80 -34.01
CA ASN A 3 -32.28 19.10 -32.76
C ASN A 3 -32.13 17.57 -32.86
N GLU A 4 -32.40 16.99 -34.01
CA GLU A 4 -32.22 15.55 -34.26
C GLU A 4 -30.74 15.17 -34.39
N VAL A 5 -29.93 16.05 -35.02
CA VAL A 5 -28.47 15.86 -35.11
C VAL A 5 -27.84 15.89 -33.71
N ALA A 6 -28.22 16.84 -32.84
CA ALA A 6 -27.71 16.93 -31.47
C ALA A 6 -28.11 15.70 -30.62
N ILE A 7 -29.29 15.15 -30.79
CA ILE A 7 -29.73 13.91 -30.11
C ILE A 7 -28.92 12.70 -30.59
N ILE A 8 -28.64 12.60 -31.90
CA ILE A 8 -27.83 11.51 -32.45
C ILE A 8 -26.39 11.59 -31.93
N GLU A 9 -25.78 12.77 -31.91
CA GLU A 9 -24.44 12.99 -31.38
C GLU A 9 -24.35 12.62 -29.90
N THR A 10 -25.29 13.05 -29.06
CA THR A 10 -25.35 12.72 -27.65
C THR A 10 -25.46 11.21 -27.41
N ARG A 11 -26.31 10.53 -28.18
CA ARG A 11 -26.47 9.07 -28.10
C ARG A 11 -25.24 8.32 -28.58
N ALA A 12 -24.59 8.79 -29.64
CA ALA A 12 -23.35 8.22 -30.16
C ALA A 12 -22.23 8.34 -29.15
N THR A 13 -22.08 9.49 -28.48
CA THR A 13 -21.10 9.71 -27.41
C THR A 13 -21.33 8.76 -26.22
N GLN A 14 -22.57 8.68 -25.74
CA GLN A 14 -22.93 7.77 -24.63
C GLN A 14 -22.68 6.29 -24.97
N LEU A 15 -22.94 5.90 -26.23
CA LEU A 15 -22.67 4.53 -26.67
C LEU A 15 -21.18 4.27 -26.80
N ALA A 16 -20.42 5.22 -27.32
CA ALA A 16 -18.96 5.12 -27.41
C ALA A 16 -18.32 4.98 -26.01
N GLU A 17 -18.74 5.77 -25.03
CA GLU A 17 -18.28 5.68 -23.64
C GLU A 17 -18.57 4.29 -23.04
N LYS A 18 -19.77 3.75 -23.24
CA LYS A 18 -20.12 2.40 -22.76
C LYS A 18 -19.26 1.31 -23.41
N ILE A 19 -19.00 1.42 -24.70
CA ILE A 19 -18.14 0.48 -25.44
C ILE A 19 -16.69 0.60 -24.96
N GLU A 20 -16.19 1.82 -24.73
CA GLU A 20 -14.85 2.07 -24.20
C GLU A 20 -14.65 1.43 -22.82
N VAL A 21 -15.60 1.61 -21.90
CA VAL A 21 -15.58 0.97 -20.59
C VAL A 21 -15.53 -0.56 -20.75
N LEU A 22 -16.40 -1.14 -21.56
CA LEU A 22 -16.44 -2.59 -21.77
C LEU A 22 -15.14 -3.14 -22.34
N VAL A 23 -14.59 -2.48 -23.36
CA VAL A 23 -13.30 -2.88 -23.98
C VAL A 23 -12.15 -2.74 -23.00
N THR A 24 -12.14 -1.67 -22.20
CA THR A 24 -11.10 -1.41 -21.19
C THR A 24 -11.13 -2.47 -20.08
N GLU A 25 -12.33 -2.83 -19.60
CA GLU A 25 -12.49 -3.91 -18.60
C GLU A 25 -12.08 -5.27 -19.15
N ALA A 26 -12.46 -5.58 -20.39
CA ALA A 26 -12.05 -6.82 -21.04
C ALA A 26 -10.53 -6.91 -21.18
N ARG A 27 -9.87 -5.84 -21.62
CA ARG A 27 -8.40 -5.78 -21.72
C ARG A 27 -7.72 -5.96 -20.36
N LYS A 28 -8.25 -5.34 -19.29
CA LYS A 28 -7.74 -5.52 -17.92
C LYS A 28 -7.86 -6.98 -17.48
N LYS A 29 -8.97 -7.64 -17.72
CA LYS A 29 -9.18 -9.05 -17.39
C LYS A 29 -8.20 -9.97 -18.13
N VAL A 30 -8.03 -9.78 -19.43
CA VAL A 30 -7.05 -10.55 -20.21
C VAL A 30 -5.62 -10.34 -19.70
N ALA A 31 -5.22 -9.10 -19.43
CA ALA A 31 -3.90 -8.81 -18.87
C ALA A 31 -3.69 -9.45 -17.51
N SER A 32 -4.71 -9.48 -16.65
CA SER A 32 -4.65 -10.13 -15.34
C SER A 32 -4.45 -11.64 -15.48
N VAL A 33 -5.21 -12.30 -16.37
CA VAL A 33 -5.08 -13.75 -16.62
C VAL A 33 -3.69 -14.10 -17.13
N VAL A 34 -3.18 -13.35 -18.11
CA VAL A 34 -1.83 -13.56 -18.65
C VAL A 34 -0.76 -13.36 -17.59
N ASN A 35 -0.87 -12.33 -16.77
CA ASN A 35 0.07 -12.08 -15.68
C ASN A 35 0.06 -13.22 -14.66
N THR A 36 -1.11 -13.68 -14.24
CA THR A 36 -1.26 -14.79 -13.30
C THR A 36 -0.63 -16.05 -13.85
N ALA A 37 -0.96 -16.45 -15.08
CA ALA A 37 -0.38 -17.63 -15.73
C ALA A 37 1.16 -17.53 -15.83
N GLN A 38 1.68 -16.35 -16.14
CA GLN A 38 3.12 -16.10 -16.21
C GLN A 38 3.80 -16.27 -14.84
N VAL A 39 3.19 -15.74 -13.77
CA VAL A 39 3.75 -15.86 -12.42
C VAL A 39 3.77 -17.32 -11.96
N TYR A 40 2.69 -18.08 -12.20
CA TYR A 40 2.68 -19.53 -11.92
C TYR A 40 3.73 -20.27 -12.72
N THR A 41 3.91 -19.95 -14.00
CA THR A 41 4.97 -20.53 -14.81
C THR A 41 6.36 -20.27 -14.22
N TYR A 42 6.62 -19.04 -13.76
CA TYR A 42 7.90 -18.70 -13.14
C TYR A 42 8.11 -19.37 -11.78
N TYR A 43 7.03 -19.58 -11.03
CA TYR A 43 7.07 -20.37 -9.80
C TYR A 43 7.47 -21.83 -10.09
N GLU A 44 6.86 -22.46 -11.10
CA GLU A 44 7.18 -23.82 -11.50
C GLU A 44 8.61 -23.97 -12.06
N ILE A 45 9.08 -23.00 -12.83
CA ILE A 45 10.49 -22.96 -13.26
C ILE A 45 11.42 -22.90 -12.05
N GLY A 46 11.10 -22.08 -11.06
CA GLY A 46 11.84 -22.02 -9.79
C GLY A 46 11.86 -23.37 -9.08
N ARG A 47 10.72 -24.08 -9.07
CA ARG A 47 10.61 -25.45 -8.52
C ARG A 47 11.53 -26.43 -9.24
N TYR A 48 11.48 -26.46 -10.56
CA TYR A 48 12.35 -27.36 -11.36
C TYR A 48 13.84 -27.10 -11.10
N ILE A 49 14.24 -25.84 -10.96
CA ILE A 49 15.63 -25.48 -10.62
C ILE A 49 16.02 -26.05 -9.26
N ILE A 50 15.17 -25.92 -8.25
CA ILE A 50 15.43 -26.43 -6.89
C ILE A 50 15.44 -27.96 -6.85
N GLU A 51 14.51 -28.61 -7.53
CA GLU A 51 14.45 -30.07 -7.61
C GLU A 51 15.71 -30.67 -8.30
N ASP A 52 16.19 -30.03 -9.36
CA ASP A 52 17.44 -30.42 -10.02
C ASP A 52 18.65 -30.25 -9.09
N GLU A 53 18.74 -29.13 -8.37
CA GLU A 53 19.80 -28.87 -7.38
C GLU A 53 19.79 -29.91 -6.24
N GLN A 54 18.62 -30.36 -5.79
CA GLN A 54 18.50 -31.39 -4.71
C GLN A 54 18.74 -32.82 -5.21
N GLY A 55 18.36 -33.11 -6.45
CA GLY A 55 18.58 -34.41 -7.09
C GLY A 55 20.05 -34.71 -7.46
N GLY A 56 20.81 -33.66 -7.67
CA GLY A 56 22.24 -33.74 -8.00
C GLY A 56 23.13 -33.73 -6.75
N LYS A 57 23.75 -34.85 -6.41
CA LYS A 57 24.78 -34.99 -5.34
C LYS A 57 26.06 -34.19 -5.60
N ILE A 58 26.04 -33.12 -6.39
CA ILE A 58 27.23 -32.42 -6.88
C ILE A 58 27.24 -30.95 -6.40
N ARG A 59 28.31 -30.58 -5.74
CA ARG A 59 28.66 -29.32 -5.08
C ARG A 59 28.19 -28.05 -5.79
N ALA A 60 27.97 -27.00 -4.97
CA ALA A 60 27.54 -25.63 -5.33
C ALA A 60 28.27 -24.94 -6.51
N GLU A 61 29.47 -25.37 -6.87
CA GLU A 61 30.19 -24.87 -8.07
C GLU A 61 29.58 -25.37 -9.38
N TYR A 62 29.00 -26.57 -9.42
CA TYR A 62 28.31 -27.08 -10.59
C TYR A 62 26.98 -26.37 -10.86
N GLY A 63 26.25 -26.02 -9.82
CA GLY A 63 24.97 -25.32 -9.96
C GLY A 63 25.07 -23.95 -10.67
N LYS A 64 26.16 -23.19 -10.43
CA LYS A 64 26.41 -21.93 -11.14
C LYS A 64 26.63 -22.11 -12.65
N GLY A 65 27.30 -23.22 -13.06
CA GLY A 65 27.52 -23.55 -14.47
C GLY A 65 26.26 -24.00 -15.20
N ILE A 66 25.36 -24.70 -14.50
CA ILE A 66 24.11 -25.23 -15.08
C ILE A 66 23.16 -24.07 -15.43
N LEU A 67 22.89 -23.16 -14.50
CA LEU A 67 21.98 -22.02 -14.75
C LEU A 67 22.42 -21.17 -15.94
N LYS A 68 23.74 -20.96 -16.09
CA LYS A 68 24.29 -20.21 -17.24
C LYS A 68 23.99 -20.94 -18.55
N ARG A 69 24.24 -22.25 -18.62
CA ARG A 69 23.97 -23.05 -19.82
C ARG A 69 22.49 -23.15 -20.16
N VAL A 70 21.63 -23.31 -19.13
CA VAL A 70 20.17 -23.27 -19.29
C VAL A 70 19.72 -21.93 -19.83
N SER A 71 20.25 -20.82 -19.30
CA SER A 71 19.99 -19.47 -19.78
C SER A 71 20.34 -19.30 -21.27
N GLU A 72 21.53 -19.76 -21.68
CA GLU A 72 22.00 -19.71 -23.08
C GLU A 72 21.05 -20.51 -24.00
N GLN A 73 20.73 -21.74 -23.63
CA GLN A 73 19.84 -22.59 -24.41
C GLN A 73 18.40 -22.06 -24.50
N LEU A 74 17.85 -21.57 -23.39
CA LEU A 74 16.51 -21.00 -23.38
C LEU A 74 16.45 -19.70 -24.19
N THR A 75 17.48 -18.87 -24.12
CA THR A 75 17.56 -17.64 -24.89
C THR A 75 17.63 -17.92 -26.39
N GLU A 76 18.37 -18.96 -26.79
CA GLU A 76 18.45 -19.39 -28.18
C GLU A 76 17.11 -19.94 -28.71
N ARG A 77 16.38 -20.71 -27.89
CA ARG A 77 15.13 -21.38 -28.30
C ARG A 77 13.89 -20.52 -28.17
N LEU A 78 13.81 -19.69 -27.10
CA LEU A 78 12.59 -18.98 -26.70
C LEU A 78 12.76 -17.44 -26.79
N GLY A 79 13.97 -16.93 -27.09
CA GLY A 79 14.25 -15.50 -27.21
C GLY A 79 14.59 -14.83 -25.89
N LYS A 80 14.30 -13.54 -25.77
CA LYS A 80 14.66 -12.73 -24.61
C LYS A 80 13.83 -13.09 -23.36
N GLY A 81 14.40 -12.85 -22.17
CA GLY A 81 13.69 -13.04 -20.88
C GLY A 81 14.26 -14.17 -20.01
N TRP A 82 15.21 -14.97 -20.50
CA TRP A 82 15.76 -16.14 -19.85
C TRP A 82 17.19 -15.94 -19.34
N SER A 83 17.55 -14.71 -18.97
CA SER A 83 18.88 -14.44 -18.40
C SER A 83 19.10 -15.24 -17.11
N GLU A 84 20.36 -15.56 -16.81
CA GLU A 84 20.75 -16.25 -15.57
C GLU A 84 20.20 -15.54 -14.32
N GLU A 85 20.22 -14.20 -14.32
CA GLU A 85 19.65 -13.41 -13.23
C GLU A 85 18.14 -13.64 -13.09
N ASN A 86 17.40 -13.66 -14.20
CA ASN A 86 15.95 -13.90 -14.15
C ASN A 86 15.62 -15.33 -13.66
N LEU A 87 16.40 -16.33 -14.06
CA LEU A 87 16.28 -17.70 -13.56
C LEU A 87 16.57 -17.77 -12.04
N ARG A 88 17.56 -17.02 -11.55
CA ARG A 88 17.84 -16.90 -10.11
C ARG A 88 16.70 -16.24 -9.36
N GLN A 89 16.06 -15.23 -9.94
CA GLN A 89 14.88 -14.59 -9.34
C GLN A 89 13.69 -15.57 -9.28
N MET A 90 13.45 -16.36 -10.30
CA MET A 90 12.41 -17.41 -10.27
C MET A 90 12.71 -18.46 -9.20
N ARG A 91 13.97 -18.90 -9.09
CA ARG A 91 14.42 -19.81 -8.02
C ARG A 91 14.18 -19.22 -6.62
N LYS A 92 14.57 -17.95 -6.40
CA LYS A 92 14.35 -17.23 -5.14
C LYS A 92 12.86 -17.10 -4.82
N PHE A 93 12.06 -16.80 -5.83
CA PHE A 93 10.62 -16.70 -5.71
C PHE A 93 10.00 -18.01 -5.23
N PHE A 94 10.35 -19.15 -5.83
CA PHE A 94 9.89 -20.45 -5.37
C PHE A 94 10.30 -20.72 -3.92
N VAL A 95 11.57 -20.52 -3.55
CA VAL A 95 12.06 -20.74 -2.17
C VAL A 95 11.27 -19.94 -1.14
N ILE A 96 10.95 -18.67 -1.46
CA ILE A 96 10.22 -17.79 -0.55
C ILE A 96 8.76 -18.19 -0.40
N TYR A 97 8.10 -18.58 -1.49
CA TYR A 97 6.66 -18.84 -1.49
C TYR A 97 6.27 -20.29 -1.29
N SER A 98 7.19 -21.25 -1.41
CA SER A 98 6.92 -22.70 -1.27
C SER A 98 6.85 -23.22 0.16
N GLY A 99 7.41 -22.50 1.13
CA GLY A 99 7.59 -23.03 2.50
C GLY A 99 7.14 -22.11 3.63
N LEU A 100 6.62 -20.91 3.36
CA LEU A 100 6.56 -19.85 4.37
C LEU A 100 5.19 -19.35 4.74
N LEU A 101 4.10 -19.93 4.23
CA LEU A 101 2.76 -19.49 4.62
C LEU A 101 2.04 -20.56 5.44
N PRO A 102 2.29 -20.65 6.75
CA PRO A 102 1.34 -21.32 7.61
C PRO A 102 0.09 -20.46 7.68
N ASN A 103 -0.97 -20.82 6.93
CA ASN A 103 -2.35 -20.39 7.14
C ASN A 103 -2.69 -18.89 7.06
N VAL A 104 -1.98 -18.08 6.31
CA VAL A 104 -2.36 -16.65 6.14
C VAL A 104 -3.62 -16.45 5.29
N HIS A 105 -4.07 -17.46 4.56
CA HIS A 105 -5.27 -17.39 3.74
C HIS A 105 -6.29 -18.48 4.10
N GLY A 106 -7.03 -18.23 5.18
CA GLY A 106 -8.29 -18.91 5.41
C GLY A 106 -9.33 -18.43 4.39
N ASN A 107 -9.38 -19.07 3.26
CA ASN A 107 -10.42 -19.15 2.24
C ASN A 107 -9.87 -19.06 0.82
N LEU A 108 -9.33 -20.17 0.38
CA LEU A 108 -9.13 -20.45 -1.03
C LEU A 108 -10.47 -20.85 -1.66
N SER A 109 -11.19 -19.88 -2.16
CA SER A 109 -12.26 -20.15 -3.08
C SER A 109 -12.05 -19.36 -4.37
N LYS A 110 -11.62 -20.12 -5.39
CA LYS A 110 -11.84 -19.87 -6.81
C LYS A 110 -10.85 -18.96 -7.51
N ILE A 111 -9.93 -19.59 -8.24
CA ILE A 111 -9.64 -19.12 -9.60
C ILE A 111 -11.00 -18.97 -10.28
N PRO A 112 -11.40 -17.78 -10.76
CA PRO A 112 -12.71 -17.63 -11.40
C PRO A 112 -12.87 -18.66 -12.51
N ASP A 113 -13.99 -19.36 -12.53
CA ASP A 113 -14.31 -20.35 -13.58
C ASP A 113 -14.21 -19.75 -15.00
N THR A 114 -14.28 -18.43 -15.11
CA THR A 114 -14.05 -17.65 -16.35
C THR A 114 -12.63 -17.80 -16.94
N VAL A 115 -11.63 -18.23 -16.17
CA VAL A 115 -10.30 -18.58 -16.70
C VAL A 115 -10.34 -19.93 -17.42
N LEU A 116 -11.35 -20.73 -17.16
CA LEU A 116 -11.51 -22.09 -17.69
C LEU A 116 -12.35 -22.16 -18.97
N GLU A 117 -13.09 -21.12 -19.28
CA GLU A 117 -13.97 -21.03 -20.48
C GLU A 117 -13.25 -20.47 -21.72
N ILE A 118 -11.98 -20.08 -21.60
CA ILE A 118 -11.15 -19.87 -22.80
C ILE A 118 -10.87 -21.26 -23.35
N GLU A 119 -11.55 -21.55 -24.43
CA GLU A 119 -11.57 -22.88 -25.08
C GLU A 119 -10.18 -23.54 -25.13
N ASN A 120 -10.14 -24.77 -24.66
CA ASN A 120 -9.03 -25.70 -24.43
C ASN A 120 -8.19 -26.08 -25.66
N LYS A 121 -7.91 -25.19 -26.60
CA LYS A 121 -7.18 -25.58 -27.81
C LYS A 121 -5.72 -25.19 -27.89
N ASP A 122 -5.26 -24.23 -27.06
CA ASP A 122 -3.89 -23.72 -27.16
C ASP A 122 -3.17 -23.46 -25.81
N ILE A 123 -3.70 -23.98 -24.69
CA ILE A 123 -3.04 -23.86 -23.40
C ILE A 123 -2.26 -25.16 -23.14
N PRO A 124 -0.92 -25.12 -22.91
CA PRO A 124 -0.17 -26.31 -22.57
C PRO A 124 -0.75 -27.03 -21.35
N ASP A 125 -0.74 -28.38 -21.35
CA ASP A 125 -1.22 -29.23 -20.25
C ASP A 125 -0.63 -28.88 -18.88
N THR A 126 0.53 -28.24 -18.86
CA THR A 126 1.17 -27.68 -17.66
C THR A 126 0.31 -26.71 -16.84
N VAL A 127 -0.60 -25.95 -17.46
CA VAL A 127 -1.47 -25.02 -16.71
C VAL A 127 -2.60 -25.78 -16.01
N SER A 128 -3.07 -26.88 -16.60
CA SER A 128 -4.04 -27.78 -15.96
C SER A 128 -3.40 -28.63 -14.87
N GLU A 129 -2.12 -29.01 -15.00
CA GLU A 129 -1.35 -29.71 -13.96
C GLU A 129 -1.01 -28.80 -12.78
N ILE A 130 -0.69 -27.53 -13.02
CA ILE A 130 -0.52 -26.49 -12.00
C ILE A 130 -1.78 -26.38 -11.12
N ARG A 131 -2.97 -26.48 -11.73
CA ARG A 131 -4.25 -26.47 -11.03
C ARG A 131 -4.47 -27.68 -10.11
N ASN A 132 -3.94 -28.84 -10.46
CA ASN A 132 -4.10 -30.08 -9.69
C ASN A 132 -3.03 -30.26 -8.60
N HIS A 133 -1.95 -29.49 -8.61
CA HIS A 133 -0.96 -29.50 -7.54
C HIS A 133 -1.51 -28.76 -6.31
N ARG A 134 -2.06 -29.52 -5.36
CA ARG A 134 -2.51 -29.11 -4.01
C ARG A 134 -1.44 -28.44 -3.14
N LEU A 135 -0.33 -27.97 -3.72
CA LEU A 135 0.83 -27.42 -3.00
C LEU A 135 0.82 -25.89 -2.91
N LEU A 136 -0.03 -25.20 -3.67
CA LEU A 136 -0.12 -23.74 -3.64
C LEU A 136 -1.32 -23.31 -2.79
N ASN A 137 -1.07 -23.02 -1.54
CA ASN A 137 -2.03 -22.33 -0.66
C ASN A 137 -2.08 -20.82 -0.89
N HIS A 138 -1.54 -20.32 -2.01
CA HIS A 138 -1.39 -18.90 -2.27
C HIS A 138 -1.79 -18.56 -3.71
N ASP A 139 -2.72 -17.61 -3.87
CA ASP A 139 -3.11 -17.07 -5.17
C ASP A 139 -2.19 -15.93 -5.59
N PHE A 140 -1.48 -16.10 -6.70
CA PHE A 140 -0.66 -15.04 -7.27
C PHE A 140 -1.52 -14.03 -8.02
N VAL A 141 -1.78 -12.89 -7.38
CA VAL A 141 -2.70 -11.84 -7.88
C VAL A 141 -1.98 -10.63 -8.47
N LEU A 142 -0.68 -10.52 -8.28
CA LEU A 142 0.14 -9.41 -8.76
C LEU A 142 0.95 -9.81 -10.00
N SER A 143 1.53 -8.83 -10.68
CA SER A 143 2.44 -9.10 -11.81
C SER A 143 3.81 -9.59 -11.35
N TRP A 144 4.55 -10.25 -12.24
CA TRP A 144 5.91 -10.71 -11.97
C TRP A 144 6.84 -9.62 -11.41
N SER A 145 6.74 -8.41 -11.95
CA SER A 145 7.57 -7.28 -11.48
C SER A 145 7.28 -6.89 -10.02
N HIS A 146 6.05 -7.07 -9.54
CA HIS A 146 5.73 -6.89 -8.12
C HIS A 146 6.36 -7.99 -7.28
N TYR A 147 6.27 -9.25 -7.70
CA TYR A 147 6.88 -10.36 -6.97
C TYR A 147 8.39 -10.28 -6.91
N GLN A 148 9.05 -9.80 -7.98
CA GLN A 148 10.48 -9.51 -7.94
C GLN A 148 10.84 -8.52 -6.84
N ILE A 149 10.03 -7.47 -6.64
CA ILE A 149 10.23 -6.49 -5.55
C ILE A 149 9.96 -7.15 -4.19
N LEU A 150 8.85 -7.87 -4.05
CA LEU A 150 8.44 -8.52 -2.80
C LEU A 150 9.45 -9.57 -2.32
N THR A 151 10.13 -10.27 -3.22
CA THR A 151 11.20 -11.23 -2.86
C THR A 151 12.43 -10.58 -2.18
N HIS A 152 12.53 -9.26 -2.19
CA HIS A 152 13.58 -8.53 -1.46
C HIS A 152 13.13 -8.05 -0.06
N VAL A 153 11.87 -8.25 0.28
CA VAL A 153 11.37 -8.01 1.64
C VAL A 153 11.64 -9.26 2.48
N GLU A 154 12.55 -9.16 3.43
CA GLU A 154 13.02 -10.32 4.23
C GLU A 154 11.95 -10.79 5.21
N ASP A 155 11.34 -9.85 5.96
CA ASP A 155 10.28 -10.16 6.92
C ASP A 155 9.03 -10.72 6.20
N PRO A 156 8.60 -11.96 6.52
CA PRO A 156 7.41 -12.57 5.92
C PRO A 156 6.12 -11.80 6.19
N CYS A 157 5.98 -11.22 7.38
CA CYS A 157 4.79 -10.45 7.76
C CYS A 157 4.69 -9.16 6.96
N ALA A 158 5.79 -8.42 6.84
CA ALA A 158 5.87 -7.23 6.02
C ALA A 158 5.62 -7.57 4.54
N ARG A 159 6.17 -8.67 4.03
CA ARG A 159 5.97 -9.12 2.65
C ARG A 159 4.51 -9.42 2.37
N SER A 160 3.84 -10.18 3.24
CA SER A 160 2.41 -10.49 3.14
C SER A 160 1.57 -9.21 3.15
N PHE A 161 1.84 -8.29 4.08
CA PHE A 161 1.20 -6.99 4.13
C PHE A 161 1.32 -6.22 2.81
N TYR A 162 2.55 -6.07 2.27
CA TYR A 162 2.77 -5.33 1.03
C TYR A 162 2.12 -6.00 -0.18
N GLU A 163 2.04 -7.33 -0.22
CA GLU A 163 1.35 -8.06 -1.27
C GLU A 163 -0.16 -7.79 -1.24
N ILE A 164 -0.78 -7.90 -0.06
CA ILE A 164 -2.21 -7.62 0.15
C ILE A 164 -2.54 -6.17 -0.20
N GLU A 165 -1.73 -5.22 0.25
CA GLU A 165 -1.95 -3.80 0.00
C GLU A 165 -1.77 -3.44 -1.48
N ALA A 166 -0.74 -3.96 -2.13
CA ALA A 166 -0.49 -3.74 -3.55
C ALA A 166 -1.67 -4.23 -4.41
N ASN A 167 -2.27 -5.37 -4.04
CA ASN A 167 -3.45 -5.88 -4.71
C ASN A 167 -4.71 -5.05 -4.41
N LYS A 168 -5.02 -4.82 -3.13
CA LYS A 168 -6.24 -4.11 -2.72
C LYS A 168 -6.29 -2.66 -3.21
N GLN A 169 -5.14 -1.99 -3.28
CA GLN A 169 -5.04 -0.59 -3.70
C GLN A 169 -4.54 -0.44 -5.14
N ALA A 170 -4.35 -1.53 -5.87
CA ALA A 170 -3.85 -1.56 -7.24
C ALA A 170 -2.56 -0.73 -7.42
N TRP A 171 -1.59 -0.88 -6.49
CA TRP A 171 -0.33 -0.15 -6.57
C TRP A 171 0.45 -0.54 -7.81
N SER A 172 1.05 0.45 -8.45
CA SER A 172 2.10 0.24 -9.44
C SER A 172 3.38 -0.24 -8.73
N THR A 173 4.31 -0.81 -9.49
CA THR A 173 5.62 -1.22 -8.97
C THR A 173 6.38 -0.06 -8.31
N ARG A 174 6.26 1.17 -8.83
CA ARG A 174 6.87 2.38 -8.24
C ARG A 174 6.25 2.72 -6.88
N GLN A 175 4.92 2.63 -6.78
CA GLN A 175 4.21 2.85 -5.52
C GLN A 175 4.58 1.78 -4.49
N LEU A 176 4.62 0.50 -4.89
CA LEU A 176 5.07 -0.59 -4.03
C LEU A 176 6.49 -0.35 -3.51
N GLN A 177 7.44 -0.02 -4.40
CA GLN A 177 8.82 0.28 -4.01
C GLN A 177 8.90 1.46 -3.03
N ARG A 178 8.12 2.53 -3.28
CA ARG A 178 8.05 3.67 -2.37
C ARG A 178 7.51 3.25 -1.00
N GLN A 179 6.43 2.51 -0.93
CA GLN A 179 5.83 2.09 0.33
C GLN A 179 6.76 1.17 1.14
N ILE A 180 7.48 0.26 0.47
CA ILE A 180 8.53 -0.55 1.09
C ILE A 180 9.69 0.33 1.57
N GLY A 181 10.14 1.27 0.73
CA GLY A 181 11.25 2.17 1.05
C GLY A 181 10.93 3.13 2.20
N SER A 182 9.68 3.56 2.34
CA SER A 182 9.22 4.41 3.45
C SER A 182 8.91 3.63 4.74
N GLY A 183 9.04 2.29 4.73
CA GLY A 183 8.76 1.46 5.91
C GLY A 183 7.30 1.54 6.35
N LEU A 184 6.35 1.51 5.40
CA LEU A 184 4.92 1.65 5.72
C LEU A 184 4.44 0.59 6.72
N TYR A 185 4.85 -0.67 6.55
CA TYR A 185 4.48 -1.75 7.46
C TYR A 185 4.98 -1.46 8.88
N GLU A 186 6.24 -1.13 9.01
CA GLU A 186 6.91 -0.86 10.27
C GLU A 186 6.29 0.35 10.99
N ARG A 187 5.99 1.43 10.27
CA ARG A 187 5.34 2.63 10.81
C ARG A 187 3.90 2.36 11.29
N LEU A 188 3.15 1.56 10.55
CA LEU A 188 1.81 1.15 10.97
C LEU A 188 1.87 0.19 12.16
N ALA A 189 2.81 -0.73 12.17
CA ALA A 189 2.99 -1.70 13.24
C ALA A 189 3.36 -1.03 14.56
N LEU A 190 4.29 -0.08 14.55
CA LEU A 190 4.71 0.68 15.73
C LEU A 190 3.60 1.56 16.35
N SER A 191 2.55 1.85 15.58
CA SER A 191 1.39 2.64 16.05
C SER A 191 0.25 1.77 16.61
N ARG A 192 0.47 0.44 16.80
CA ARG A 192 -0.59 -0.54 17.09
C ARG A 192 -0.17 -1.52 18.18
N ASN A 193 -1.17 -2.24 18.73
CA ASN A 193 -0.90 -3.37 19.62
C ASN A 193 -0.56 -4.65 18.84
N LYS A 194 -0.09 -5.68 19.53
CA LYS A 194 0.40 -6.94 18.96
C LYS A 194 -0.63 -7.65 18.06
N ASP A 195 -1.88 -7.74 18.51
CA ASP A 195 -2.93 -8.42 17.74
C ASP A 195 -3.25 -7.69 16.45
N GLU A 196 -3.24 -6.36 16.49
CA GLU A 196 -3.43 -5.51 15.31
C GLU A 196 -2.24 -5.61 14.33
N VAL A 197 -1.01 -5.85 14.82
CA VAL A 197 0.16 -6.08 13.95
C VAL A 197 0.03 -7.41 13.20
N MET A 198 -0.42 -8.47 13.86
CA MET A 198 -0.68 -9.75 13.18
C MET A 198 -1.77 -9.60 12.12
N ARG A 199 -2.86 -8.89 12.44
CA ARG A 199 -3.92 -8.58 11.46
C ARG A 199 -3.42 -7.78 10.26
N LEU A 200 -2.44 -6.88 10.43
CA LEU A 200 -1.81 -6.19 9.30
C LEU A 200 -1.18 -7.18 8.30
N ALA A 201 -0.51 -8.22 8.78
CA ALA A 201 0.12 -9.22 7.93
C ALA A 201 -0.89 -10.14 7.23
N GLU A 202 -2.04 -10.40 7.87
CA GLU A 202 -3.07 -11.35 7.39
C GLU A 202 -4.13 -10.68 6.52
N GLU A 203 -4.55 -9.47 6.86
CA GLU A 203 -5.68 -8.78 6.24
C GLU A 203 -5.28 -7.46 5.56
N GLY A 204 -4.03 -7.00 5.75
CA GLY A 204 -3.60 -5.66 5.38
C GLY A 204 -4.18 -4.59 6.32
N GLN A 205 -4.04 -3.32 5.94
CA GLN A 205 -4.60 -2.22 6.71
C GLN A 205 -6.13 -2.21 6.60
N LEU A 206 -6.81 -2.41 7.73
CA LEU A 206 -8.23 -2.13 7.89
C LEU A 206 -8.39 -0.73 8.49
N VAL A 207 -9.42 -0.01 8.07
CA VAL A 207 -9.74 1.35 8.54
C VAL A 207 -11.14 1.32 9.11
N GLU A 208 -11.25 1.12 10.42
CA GLU A 208 -12.50 0.96 11.17
C GLU A 208 -12.67 2.06 12.22
N LYS A 209 -11.56 2.58 12.75
CA LYS A 209 -11.51 3.63 13.79
C LYS A 209 -10.48 4.70 13.45
N PRO A 210 -10.57 5.90 14.05
CA PRO A 210 -9.65 7.01 13.78
C PRO A 210 -8.16 6.66 13.93
N SER A 211 -7.79 5.85 14.92
CA SER A 211 -6.40 5.44 15.12
C SER A 211 -5.83 4.59 13.97
N ASP A 212 -6.67 3.98 13.13
CA ASP A 212 -6.20 3.13 12.02
C ASP A 212 -5.59 3.92 10.86
N ILE A 213 -5.88 5.21 10.76
CA ILE A 213 -5.29 6.12 9.77
C ILE A 213 -4.02 6.81 10.28
N ILE A 214 -3.70 6.65 11.58
CA ILE A 214 -2.53 7.27 12.18
C ILE A 214 -1.28 6.44 11.89
N LYS A 215 -0.20 7.12 11.55
CA LYS A 215 1.14 6.56 11.36
C LYS A 215 2.19 7.61 11.73
N ASP A 216 3.28 7.18 12.29
CA ASP A 216 4.32 8.07 12.76
C ASP A 216 5.71 7.53 12.39
N PRO A 217 6.52 8.31 11.67
CA PRO A 217 6.20 9.62 11.08
C PRO A 217 5.37 9.53 9.78
N VAL A 218 4.74 10.63 9.39
CA VAL A 218 4.23 10.84 8.02
C VAL A 218 5.41 11.20 7.12
N VAL A 219 5.63 10.46 6.05
CA VAL A 219 6.84 10.60 5.20
C VAL A 219 6.53 11.45 3.97
N LEU A 220 7.10 12.66 3.93
CA LEU A 220 6.87 13.67 2.91
C LEU A 220 8.06 13.87 1.96
N GLU A 221 8.93 12.88 1.79
CA GLU A 221 10.15 12.96 0.95
C GLU A 221 9.87 13.39 -0.51
N PHE A 222 8.68 13.07 -1.00
CA PHE A 222 8.26 13.37 -2.38
C PHE A 222 8.04 14.85 -2.64
N ILE A 223 7.89 15.70 -1.61
CA ILE A 223 7.72 17.15 -1.81
C ILE A 223 9.04 17.85 -2.15
N GLY A 224 10.18 17.19 -1.93
CA GLY A 224 11.50 17.68 -2.33
C GLY A 224 12.06 18.83 -1.50
N LEU A 225 11.47 19.15 -0.35
CA LEU A 225 12.04 20.10 0.62
C LEU A 225 13.19 19.44 1.38
N LYS A 226 14.23 20.22 1.66
CA LYS A 226 15.39 19.74 2.43
C LYS A 226 15.22 20.10 3.89
N SER A 227 15.56 19.18 4.78
CA SER A 227 15.44 19.36 6.23
C SER A 227 16.28 20.51 6.81
N ASP A 228 17.33 20.92 6.10
CA ASP A 228 18.25 21.98 6.50
C ASP A 228 17.92 23.35 5.87
N ALA A 229 16.89 23.43 5.03
CA ALA A 229 16.48 24.64 4.36
C ALA A 229 15.40 25.37 5.18
N SER A 230 15.53 26.69 5.30
CA SER A 230 14.46 27.53 5.88
C SER A 230 13.32 27.62 4.86
N TYR A 231 12.15 27.07 5.21
CA TYR A 231 10.90 27.17 4.46
C TYR A 231 9.78 27.52 5.44
N SER A 232 8.68 28.09 4.95
CA SER A 232 7.52 28.46 5.74
C SER A 232 6.44 27.37 5.71
N GLU A 233 5.45 27.46 6.61
CA GLU A 233 4.23 26.63 6.56
C GLU A 233 3.55 26.72 5.18
N SER A 234 3.50 27.93 4.60
CA SER A 234 2.95 28.14 3.25
C SER A 234 3.74 27.44 2.14
N ASP A 235 5.07 27.34 2.27
CA ASP A 235 5.91 26.59 1.32
C ASP A 235 5.66 25.09 1.44
N LEU A 236 5.56 24.58 2.67
CA LEU A 236 5.21 23.19 2.95
C LEU A 236 3.82 22.83 2.39
N GLU A 237 2.83 23.66 2.68
CA GLU A 237 1.47 23.50 2.15
C GLU A 237 1.46 23.52 0.62
N GLY A 238 2.12 24.50 0.01
CA GLY A 238 2.24 24.61 -1.44
C GLY A 238 2.91 23.39 -2.08
N ALA A 239 3.95 22.85 -1.45
CA ALA A 239 4.63 21.64 -1.89
C ALA A 239 3.73 20.40 -1.78
N ILE A 240 2.98 20.24 -0.69
CA ILE A 240 1.98 19.18 -0.53
C ILE A 240 0.92 19.27 -1.63
N ILE A 241 0.35 20.43 -1.88
CA ILE A 241 -0.67 20.61 -2.92
C ILE A 241 -0.12 20.32 -4.31
N SER A 242 1.12 20.69 -4.61
CA SER A 242 1.75 20.37 -5.90
C SER A 242 1.94 18.87 -6.11
N ARG A 243 1.97 18.08 -5.05
CA ARG A 243 2.15 16.63 -5.03
C ARG A 243 0.98 15.93 -4.31
N LEU A 244 -0.21 16.47 -4.44
CA LEU A 244 -1.41 16.02 -3.71
C LEU A 244 -1.68 14.51 -3.85
N GLN A 245 -1.45 13.95 -5.03
CA GLN A 245 -1.65 12.50 -5.24
C GLN A 245 -0.70 11.67 -4.36
N ASP A 246 0.57 12.07 -4.27
CA ASP A 246 1.55 11.38 -3.43
C ASP A 246 1.23 11.59 -1.94
N PHE A 247 0.75 12.79 -1.57
CA PHE A 247 0.30 13.08 -0.22
C PHE A 247 -0.91 12.22 0.19
N LEU A 248 -1.93 12.12 -0.65
CA LEU A 248 -3.09 11.27 -0.37
C LEU A 248 -2.71 9.79 -0.29
N LEU A 249 -1.75 9.34 -1.12
CA LEU A 249 -1.21 7.98 -1.03
C LEU A 249 -0.48 7.79 0.31
N GLU A 250 0.27 8.79 0.75
CA GLU A 250 0.94 8.75 2.06
C GLU A 250 -0.07 8.79 3.19
N MET A 251 -1.10 9.62 3.14
CA MET A 251 -2.17 9.62 4.16
C MET A 251 -2.86 8.26 4.28
N GLY A 252 -3.01 7.52 3.20
CA GLY A 252 -3.48 6.13 3.18
C GLY A 252 -4.88 5.95 2.62
N LYS A 253 -5.57 4.91 3.09
CA LYS A 253 -6.85 4.48 2.51
C LYS A 253 -8.00 5.44 2.78
N GLY A 254 -8.80 5.66 1.75
CA GLY A 254 -10.10 6.31 1.85
C GLY A 254 -10.07 7.83 1.85
N PHE A 255 -8.90 8.45 1.78
CA PHE A 255 -8.80 9.92 1.78
C PHE A 255 -9.20 10.53 0.45
N LEU A 256 -9.96 11.61 0.54
CA LEU A 256 -10.36 12.50 -0.54
C LEU A 256 -9.97 13.92 -0.13
N PHE A 257 -9.50 14.72 -1.09
CA PHE A 257 -9.21 16.12 -0.87
C PHE A 257 -10.46 16.96 -1.12
N GLU A 258 -10.83 17.82 -0.16
CA GLU A 258 -11.93 18.75 -0.28
C GLU A 258 -11.45 20.18 -0.54
N ALA A 259 -10.59 20.71 0.34
CA ALA A 259 -10.16 22.10 0.26
C ALA A 259 -8.79 22.33 0.89
N ARG A 260 -8.15 23.43 0.48
CA ARG A 260 -7.01 24.06 1.17
C ARG A 260 -7.40 25.41 1.70
N GLN A 261 -6.77 25.88 2.77
CA GLN A 261 -6.99 27.20 3.41
C GLN A 261 -8.49 27.49 3.54
N LYS A 262 -9.23 26.49 4.04
CA LYS A 262 -10.67 26.61 4.19
C LYS A 262 -11.02 27.61 5.29
N ARG A 263 -11.52 28.78 4.87
CA ARG A 263 -11.94 29.80 5.81
C ARG A 263 -13.31 29.49 6.41
N PHE A 264 -13.41 29.64 7.71
CA PHE A 264 -14.68 29.84 8.40
C PHE A 264 -14.64 31.04 9.31
N THR A 265 -15.81 31.56 9.65
CA THR A 265 -15.96 32.78 10.48
C THR A 265 -16.79 32.45 11.70
N PHE A 266 -16.26 32.77 12.87
CA PHE A 266 -16.95 32.63 14.13
C PHE A 266 -16.73 33.91 14.94
N GLU A 267 -17.83 34.53 15.42
CA GLU A 267 -17.80 35.82 16.17
C GLU A 267 -16.94 36.90 15.51
N GLU A 268 -17.15 37.14 14.21
CA GLU A 268 -16.43 38.11 13.37
C GLU A 268 -14.92 37.83 13.17
N ARG A 269 -14.40 36.72 13.72
CA ARG A 269 -13.02 36.28 13.51
C ARG A 269 -12.95 35.26 12.39
N HIS A 270 -11.91 35.38 11.59
CA HIS A 270 -11.64 34.44 10.49
C HIS A 270 -10.58 33.44 10.89
N PHE A 271 -10.86 32.17 10.64
CA PHE A 271 -9.97 31.06 10.87
C PHE A 271 -9.77 30.28 9.57
N TYR A 272 -8.65 29.66 9.45
CA TYR A 272 -8.27 28.90 8.24
C TYR A 272 -7.76 27.53 8.65
N VAL A 273 -8.28 26.50 8.00
CA VAL A 273 -7.78 25.13 8.10
C VAL A 273 -6.89 24.88 6.90
N ASP A 274 -5.64 24.46 7.10
CA ASP A 274 -4.67 24.31 6.01
C ASP A 274 -5.15 23.33 4.95
N LEU A 275 -5.52 22.10 5.35
CA LEU A 275 -6.06 21.08 4.45
C LEU A 275 -7.33 20.47 5.06
N VAL A 276 -8.38 20.41 4.27
CA VAL A 276 -9.60 19.69 4.59
C VAL A 276 -9.66 18.45 3.71
N LEU A 277 -9.67 17.30 4.35
CA LEU A 277 -9.81 16.00 3.73
C LEU A 277 -11.12 15.36 4.19
N TYR A 278 -11.57 14.36 3.46
CA TYR A 278 -12.67 13.49 3.86
C TYR A 278 -12.22 12.05 3.79
N ASN A 279 -12.45 11.27 4.84
CA ASN A 279 -12.18 9.83 4.78
C ASN A 279 -13.49 9.05 4.57
N ARG A 280 -13.63 8.49 3.35
CA ARG A 280 -14.86 7.77 2.95
C ARG A 280 -15.09 6.45 3.69
N LEU A 281 -14.04 5.84 4.27
CA LEU A 281 -14.16 4.59 5.03
C LEU A 281 -14.65 4.86 6.44
N LEU A 282 -14.15 5.92 7.05
CA LEU A 282 -14.58 6.40 8.36
C LEU A 282 -15.84 7.28 8.28
N GLN A 283 -16.20 7.76 7.08
CA GLN A 283 -17.33 8.68 6.85
C GLN A 283 -17.23 9.96 7.72
N CYS A 284 -16.07 10.59 7.72
CA CYS A 284 -15.83 11.79 8.51
C CYS A 284 -14.88 12.75 7.82
N TYR A 285 -14.96 14.04 8.22
CA TYR A 285 -13.96 15.04 7.89
C TYR A 285 -12.66 14.75 8.63
N VAL A 286 -11.54 15.05 7.96
CA VAL A 286 -10.20 15.02 8.54
C VAL A 286 -9.54 16.37 8.27
N LEU A 287 -9.34 17.14 9.33
CA LEU A 287 -8.72 18.45 9.28
C LEU A 287 -7.24 18.31 9.56
N VAL A 288 -6.41 18.84 8.67
CA VAL A 288 -4.95 18.81 8.82
C VAL A 288 -4.43 20.22 8.96
N ASP A 289 -3.65 20.45 9.99
CA ASP A 289 -2.95 21.72 10.25
C ASP A 289 -1.45 21.44 10.30
N LEU A 290 -0.67 22.27 9.61
CA LEU A 290 0.77 22.08 9.41
C LEU A 290 1.53 22.98 10.39
N LYS A 291 2.53 22.42 11.08
CA LYS A 291 3.37 23.16 12.02
C LYS A 291 4.85 22.89 11.71
N MET A 292 5.59 23.98 11.55
CA MET A 292 7.02 23.93 11.26
C MET A 292 7.89 23.72 12.50
N ASP A 293 7.36 24.15 13.64
CA ASP A 293 8.06 24.15 14.92
C ASP A 293 7.59 23.02 15.84
N ASP A 294 8.06 23.09 17.08
CA ASP A 294 7.59 22.24 18.16
C ASP A 294 6.10 22.50 18.45
N LEU A 295 5.36 21.42 18.58
CA LEU A 295 3.94 21.49 18.93
C LEU A 295 3.75 22.18 20.27
N CYS A 296 2.85 23.16 20.32
CA CYS A 296 2.49 23.87 21.53
C CYS A 296 1.01 23.68 21.91
N HIS A 297 0.66 24.02 23.15
CA HIS A 297 -0.73 23.89 23.64
C HIS A 297 -1.75 24.78 22.88
N GLN A 298 -1.28 25.84 22.27
CA GLN A 298 -2.13 26.73 21.46
C GLN A 298 -2.57 26.03 20.16
N ASP A 299 -1.70 25.27 19.52
CA ASP A 299 -2.00 24.51 18.32
C ASP A 299 -3.06 23.45 18.59
N LEU A 300 -2.95 22.76 19.72
CA LEU A 300 -3.94 21.78 20.17
C LEU A 300 -5.30 22.44 20.43
N GLY A 301 -5.32 23.59 21.09
CA GLY A 301 -6.54 24.38 21.33
C GLY A 301 -7.17 24.88 20.04
N GLN A 302 -6.37 25.32 19.08
CA GLN A 302 -6.82 25.73 17.75
C GLN A 302 -7.46 24.56 16.99
N MET A 303 -6.80 23.40 16.93
CA MET A 303 -7.35 22.22 16.30
C MET A 303 -8.65 21.74 16.98
N GLN A 304 -8.72 21.78 18.31
CA GLN A 304 -9.95 21.45 19.03
C GLN A 304 -11.12 22.37 18.63
N MET A 305 -10.85 23.67 18.46
CA MET A 305 -11.85 24.61 17.98
C MET A 305 -12.28 24.27 16.54
N TYR A 306 -11.37 23.90 15.66
CA TYR A 306 -11.66 23.50 14.28
C TYR A 306 -12.55 22.25 14.24
N VAL A 307 -12.18 21.22 14.96
CA VAL A 307 -12.97 19.96 15.07
C VAL A 307 -14.36 20.26 15.62
N ASN A 308 -14.46 21.04 16.71
CA ASN A 308 -15.75 21.41 17.30
C ASN A 308 -16.63 22.23 16.33
N TYR A 309 -16.02 23.12 15.52
CA TYR A 309 -16.76 23.88 14.51
C TYR A 309 -17.34 22.97 13.44
N TYR A 310 -16.52 22.03 12.91
CA TYR A 310 -16.98 21.09 11.90
C TYR A 310 -18.06 20.18 12.44
N ASP A 311 -17.93 19.67 13.65
CA ASP A 311 -18.91 18.77 14.27
C ASP A 311 -20.25 19.44 14.53
N ARG A 312 -20.26 20.76 14.78
CA ARG A 312 -21.48 21.50 15.12
C ARG A 312 -22.17 22.16 13.92
N PHE A 313 -21.40 22.56 12.90
CA PHE A 313 -21.90 23.44 11.86
C PHE A 313 -21.65 22.98 10.42
N VAL A 314 -20.81 21.94 10.20
CA VAL A 314 -20.41 21.52 8.86
C VAL A 314 -20.84 20.10 8.55
N LYS A 315 -20.54 19.14 9.43
CA LYS A 315 -20.86 17.75 9.19
C LYS A 315 -22.36 17.48 9.18
N GLU A 316 -22.79 16.51 8.39
CA GLU A 316 -24.15 16.01 8.37
C GLU A 316 -24.40 15.00 9.51
N ASP A 317 -25.68 14.75 9.82
CA ASP A 317 -26.08 13.86 10.95
C ASP A 317 -25.60 12.42 10.79
N PHE A 318 -25.44 11.94 9.56
CA PHE A 318 -24.95 10.58 9.29
C PHE A 318 -23.43 10.44 9.37
N GLU A 319 -22.71 11.55 9.39
CA GLU A 319 -21.26 11.56 9.44
C GLU A 319 -20.76 11.37 10.88
N LYS A 320 -19.63 10.69 10.99
CA LYS A 320 -18.97 10.47 12.27
C LYS A 320 -18.21 11.72 12.72
N PRO A 321 -17.80 11.77 13.99
CA PRO A 321 -17.06 12.91 14.51
C PRO A 321 -15.81 13.21 13.68
N THR A 322 -15.57 14.50 13.47
CA THR A 322 -14.41 15.01 12.74
C THR A 322 -13.10 14.63 13.42
N ILE A 323 -12.09 14.33 12.62
CA ILE A 323 -10.73 14.02 13.07
C ILE A 323 -9.83 15.23 12.82
N GLY A 324 -9.05 15.64 13.82
CA GLY A 324 -8.00 16.64 13.70
C GLY A 324 -6.62 15.97 13.64
N ILE A 325 -5.77 16.38 12.70
CA ILE A 325 -4.38 15.93 12.59
C ILE A 325 -3.47 17.16 12.58
N LEU A 326 -2.59 17.24 13.56
CA LEU A 326 -1.51 18.21 13.60
C LEU A 326 -0.24 17.55 13.06
N LEU A 327 0.21 17.98 11.89
CA LEU A 327 1.48 17.55 11.31
C LEU A 327 2.57 18.52 11.74
N CYS A 328 3.49 18.07 12.60
CA CYS A 328 4.57 18.90 13.16
C CYS A 328 5.94 18.28 12.88
N GLU A 329 6.98 19.10 12.86
CA GLU A 329 8.35 18.60 12.72
C GLU A 329 8.76 17.79 13.96
N ARG A 330 8.37 18.26 15.14
CA ARG A 330 8.63 17.61 16.43
C ARG A 330 7.37 17.58 17.27
N LYS A 331 6.96 16.40 17.69
CA LYS A 331 5.82 16.23 18.59
C LYS A 331 6.28 16.05 20.04
N ASN A 332 5.38 16.39 20.96
CA ASN A 332 5.55 16.15 22.39
C ASN A 332 4.33 15.40 22.92
N ASP A 333 4.45 14.07 23.03
CA ASP A 333 3.35 13.19 23.43
C ASP A 333 2.81 13.55 24.82
N ALA A 334 3.68 13.90 25.79
CA ALA A 334 3.26 14.32 27.12
C ALA A 334 2.42 15.61 27.09
N LEU A 335 2.76 16.56 26.21
CA LEU A 335 1.96 17.78 26.02
C LEU A 335 0.58 17.46 25.45
N VAL A 336 0.51 16.56 24.48
CA VAL A 336 -0.75 16.13 23.85
C VAL A 336 -1.65 15.48 24.90
N GLU A 337 -1.14 14.52 25.68
CA GLU A 337 -1.88 13.81 26.72
C GLU A 337 -2.38 14.73 27.83
N LEU A 338 -1.59 15.73 28.23
CA LEU A 338 -1.98 16.68 29.27
C LEU A 338 -2.98 17.74 28.78
N THR A 339 -3.00 18.01 27.49
CA THR A 339 -3.80 19.12 26.93
C THR A 339 -5.15 18.67 26.40
N LEU A 340 -5.21 17.51 25.76
CA LEU A 340 -6.43 16.99 25.13
C LEU A 340 -7.20 16.06 26.06
N PRO A 341 -8.55 16.08 26.02
CA PRO A 341 -9.38 15.05 26.61
C PRO A 341 -9.04 13.65 26.03
N GLN A 342 -9.19 12.60 26.84
CA GLN A 342 -8.90 11.22 26.43
C GLN A 342 -9.74 10.72 25.24
N ASP A 343 -10.90 11.32 25.02
CA ASP A 343 -11.84 11.01 23.94
C ASP A 343 -11.73 11.98 22.74
N ALA A 344 -10.75 12.88 22.74
CA ALA A 344 -10.54 13.81 21.64
C ALA A 344 -10.09 13.07 20.37
N ASN A 345 -10.78 13.32 19.26
CA ASN A 345 -10.38 12.84 17.93
C ASN A 345 -9.28 13.73 17.31
N ILE A 346 -8.24 14.05 18.08
CA ILE A 346 -7.14 14.90 17.64
C ILE A 346 -5.83 14.15 17.85
N TYR A 347 -5.03 14.10 16.80
CA TYR A 347 -3.78 13.37 16.75
C TYR A 347 -2.64 14.30 16.33
N ALA A 348 -1.55 14.25 17.06
CA ALA A 348 -0.30 14.86 16.64
C ALA A 348 0.57 13.79 15.96
N GLN A 349 1.05 14.10 14.76
CA GLN A 349 1.93 13.21 13.99
C GLN A 349 3.18 13.98 13.58
N GLN A 350 4.31 13.35 13.77
CA GLN A 350 5.56 13.90 13.24
C GLN A 350 5.62 13.68 11.73
N TYR A 351 6.10 14.65 10.97
CA TYR A 351 6.44 14.44 9.57
C TYR A 351 7.95 14.32 9.37
N ALA A 352 8.35 13.60 8.32
CA ALA A 352 9.74 13.46 7.90
C ALA A 352 9.89 13.82 6.43
N LEU A 353 10.86 14.69 6.11
CA LEU A 353 11.16 15.14 4.75
C LEU A 353 12.13 14.21 4.00
N CYS A 354 12.58 13.16 4.65
CA CYS A 354 13.42 12.11 4.06
C CYS A 354 12.84 10.73 4.40
N LEU A 355 13.26 9.75 3.62
CA LEU A 355 12.91 8.35 3.95
C LEU A 355 13.50 7.97 5.31
N PRO A 356 12.73 7.35 6.20
CA PRO A 356 13.25 6.87 7.47
C PRO A 356 14.28 5.77 7.27
N ASP A 357 15.18 5.63 8.23
CA ASP A 357 16.08 4.47 8.25
C ASP A 357 15.28 3.20 8.54
N LYS A 358 15.11 2.38 7.51
CA LYS A 358 14.32 1.15 7.58
C LYS A 358 14.89 0.16 8.60
N ASN A 359 16.21 0.07 8.71
CA ASN A 359 16.85 -0.83 9.68
C ASN A 359 16.53 -0.40 11.11
N LEU A 360 16.53 0.90 11.36
CA LEU A 360 16.16 1.45 12.67
C LEU A 360 14.69 1.19 13.00
N LEU A 361 13.78 1.33 12.02
CA LEU A 361 12.35 1.01 12.21
C LEU A 361 12.15 -0.47 12.49
N GLN A 362 12.83 -1.34 11.76
CA GLN A 362 12.76 -2.80 11.95
C GLN A 362 13.32 -3.21 13.31
N GLN A 363 14.43 -2.59 13.73
CA GLN A 363 15.00 -2.82 15.05
C GLN A 363 14.03 -2.42 16.16
N LYS A 364 13.45 -1.22 16.09
CA LYS A 364 12.44 -0.76 17.04
C LYS A 364 11.22 -1.67 17.10
N LEU A 365 10.73 -2.11 15.95
CA LEU A 365 9.62 -3.04 15.89
C LEU A 365 9.96 -4.39 16.53
N HIS A 366 11.17 -4.89 16.30
CA HIS A 366 11.64 -6.13 16.90
C HIS A 366 11.78 -6.02 18.43
N GLU A 367 12.41 -4.95 18.92
CA GLU A 367 12.54 -4.65 20.36
C GLU A 367 11.15 -4.56 21.02
N TRP A 368 10.21 -3.86 20.39
CA TRP A 368 8.85 -3.72 20.86
C TRP A 368 8.10 -5.06 20.92
N ILE A 369 8.22 -5.92 19.89
CA ILE A 369 7.62 -7.27 19.89
C ILE A 369 8.23 -8.15 21.00
N GLU A 370 9.53 -8.04 21.27
CA GLU A 370 10.21 -8.80 22.32
C GLU A 370 9.82 -8.35 23.74
N GLU A 371 9.58 -7.06 23.95
CA GLU A 371 9.07 -6.55 25.22
C GLU A 371 7.71 -7.16 25.55
N PHE A 372 6.80 -7.19 24.59
CA PHE A 372 5.48 -7.84 24.77
C PHE A 372 5.57 -9.33 25.04
N ARG A 373 6.51 -10.07 24.43
CA ARG A 373 6.69 -11.49 24.72
C ARG A 373 7.09 -11.76 26.18
N LYS A 374 7.86 -10.84 26.76
CA LYS A 374 8.27 -10.94 28.15
C LYS A 374 7.13 -10.64 29.14
N GLU A 375 6.19 -9.77 28.75
CA GLU A 375 4.99 -9.47 29.56
C GLU A 375 3.98 -10.61 29.55
N ASP A 376 3.84 -11.36 28.44
CA ASP A 376 2.95 -12.53 28.32
C ASP A 376 3.48 -13.77 29.09
N GLU A 377 4.76 -13.81 29.50
CA GLU A 377 5.39 -14.92 30.24
C GLU A 377 5.39 -14.71 31.78
N VAL A 378 4.87 -13.57 32.28
CA VAL A 378 4.76 -13.22 33.70
C VAL A 378 3.32 -13.33 34.16
#